data_0c173b842117cb366e19b29a72ac5d92
#
_entry.id   0c173b842117cb366e19b29a72ac5d92
#
_cell.length_a   1.000
_cell.length_b   1.000
_cell.length_c   1.000
_cell.angle_alpha   90.00
_cell.angle_beta   90.00
_cell.angle_gamma   90.00
#
_symmetry.space_group_name_H-M   'P 1'
#
loop_
_entity.id
_entity.type
_entity.pdbx_description
1 polymer ?
#
loop_
_entity_poly.entity_id
_entity_poly.type
_entity_poly.pdbx_seq_one_letter_code
_entity_poly.pdbx_strand_id
1 'polypeptide(L)'
;MSGSKTEFDKYVEERVQKIKGVYFPVKTDFLTRLLTKKAACKSLYPNPEDEFSMPDIGPNYNIITAYENEFRENMRRGLPYYGRQEPIIVERLHPDGCMIINGHHRWAAAMRLGQAKIPVKIVNLMHAAELREILENSRHEKRAAFDLDEVLVRAEGDPFLEEPLPFPWNYIYKERIRRGVPALFHALERSGYDVWLYSSQYHSADAVLDYFRRYHVKVAGVVSASGRKIFQRVNDMKVEKLIREKYRQTLHIDNDMVLLTRNDVKEPREFDLSGAPETWSQEIMDVIEKIEKEEAG
;
A
#
# COMPACT_ATOMS: atom_id res chain seq x y z
N MET A 1 27.58 21.87 10.84
CA MET A 1 28.40 22.26 9.68
C MET A 1 27.56 22.08 8.43
N SER A 2 27.08 23.18 7.85
CA SER A 2 26.31 23.14 6.57
C SER A 2 27.33 22.87 5.45
N GLY A 3 27.43 21.62 5.03
CA GLY A 3 28.16 21.26 3.82
C GLY A 3 27.56 22.00 2.62
N SER A 4 28.37 22.48 1.69
CA SER A 4 27.86 23.11 0.47
C SER A 4 27.01 22.07 -0.31
N LYS A 5 25.77 22.43 -0.66
CA LYS A 5 24.88 21.60 -1.45
C LYS A 5 25.53 21.26 -2.79
N THR A 6 25.43 19.98 -3.18
CA THR A 6 25.90 19.51 -4.48
C THR A 6 25.00 20.04 -5.60
N GLU A 7 25.46 19.98 -6.86
CA GLU A 7 24.60 20.30 -8.02
C GLU A 7 23.36 19.37 -8.09
N PHE A 8 23.53 18.13 -7.65
CA PHE A 8 22.42 17.19 -7.63
C PHE A 8 21.39 17.54 -6.55
N ASP A 9 21.81 18.01 -5.38
CA ASP A 9 20.88 18.49 -4.33
C ASP A 9 20.04 19.65 -4.84
N LYS A 10 20.66 20.61 -5.53
CA LYS A 10 19.94 21.74 -6.15
C LYS A 10 18.94 21.25 -7.19
N TYR A 11 19.34 20.29 -8.02
CA TYR A 11 18.44 19.68 -9.00
C TYR A 11 17.24 19.00 -8.33
N VAL A 12 17.45 18.24 -7.25
CA VAL A 12 16.37 17.62 -6.47
C VAL A 12 15.42 18.68 -5.91
N GLU A 13 15.97 19.73 -5.30
CA GLU A 13 15.18 20.85 -4.77
C GLU A 13 14.33 21.53 -5.85
N GLU A 14 14.89 21.83 -6.99
CA GLU A 14 14.16 22.41 -8.12
C GLU A 14 13.01 21.49 -8.58
N ARG A 15 13.26 20.18 -8.64
CA ARG A 15 12.24 19.19 -9.01
C ARG A 15 11.11 19.13 -8.00
N VAL A 16 11.42 19.16 -6.71
CA VAL A 16 10.43 19.19 -5.62
C VAL A 16 9.62 20.49 -5.65
N GLN A 17 10.29 21.64 -5.83
CA GLN A 17 9.59 22.92 -5.90
C GLN A 17 8.68 23.03 -7.12
N LYS A 18 9.06 22.43 -8.25
CA LYS A 18 8.27 22.45 -9.47
C LYS A 18 6.89 21.81 -9.28
N ILE A 19 6.80 20.74 -8.50
CA ILE A 19 5.52 20.02 -8.31
C ILE A 19 4.71 20.54 -7.12
N LYS A 20 5.34 21.26 -6.19
CA LYS A 20 4.69 21.67 -4.95
C LYS A 20 3.55 22.64 -5.19
N GLY A 21 2.32 22.25 -4.83
CA GLY A 21 1.11 23.07 -4.94
C GLY A 21 0.54 23.21 -6.36
N VAL A 22 1.20 22.65 -7.40
CA VAL A 22 0.77 22.75 -8.79
C VAL A 22 0.39 21.38 -9.35
N TYR A 23 1.15 20.35 -8.98
CA TYR A 23 0.93 18.99 -9.45
C TYR A 23 0.14 18.21 -8.40
N PHE A 24 -0.75 17.34 -8.85
CA PHE A 24 -1.53 16.46 -7.98
C PHE A 24 -1.62 15.05 -8.57
N PRO A 25 -1.69 14.01 -7.72
CA PRO A 25 -1.86 12.65 -8.16
C PRO A 25 -3.17 12.45 -8.92
N VAL A 26 -3.11 11.66 -10.00
CA VAL A 26 -4.28 11.26 -10.78
C VAL A 26 -4.31 9.76 -10.97
N LYS A 27 -5.50 9.17 -10.91
CA LYS A 27 -5.67 7.74 -11.14
C LYS A 27 -5.31 7.37 -12.57
N THR A 28 -4.52 6.33 -12.68
CA THR A 28 -4.12 5.74 -13.96
C THR A 28 -4.98 4.50 -14.20
N ASP A 29 -5.52 4.37 -15.40
CA ASP A 29 -6.31 3.21 -15.78
C ASP A 29 -5.48 1.91 -15.75
N PHE A 30 -6.19 0.78 -15.66
CA PHE A 30 -5.59 -0.54 -15.51
C PHE A 30 -4.63 -0.89 -16.66
N LEU A 31 -5.02 -0.63 -17.92
CA LEU A 31 -4.20 -0.98 -19.07
C LEU A 31 -2.90 -0.17 -19.11
N THR A 32 -2.98 1.13 -18.86
CA THR A 32 -1.80 1.98 -18.77
C THR A 32 -0.84 1.50 -17.69
N ARG A 33 -1.33 1.13 -16.49
CA ARG A 33 -0.49 0.56 -15.42
C ARG A 33 0.15 -0.76 -15.82
N LEU A 34 -0.62 -1.63 -16.47
CA LEU A 34 -0.13 -2.94 -16.91
C LEU A 34 0.95 -2.82 -17.99
N LEU A 35 0.79 -1.90 -18.93
CA LEU A 35 1.66 -1.75 -20.10
C LEU A 35 2.89 -0.87 -19.84
N THR A 36 2.80 0.11 -18.94
CA THR A 36 3.90 1.03 -18.65
C THR A 36 4.92 0.37 -17.73
N LYS A 37 6.01 -0.11 -18.30
CA LYS A 37 7.10 -0.77 -17.55
C LYS A 37 8.33 0.10 -17.33
N LYS A 38 8.45 1.23 -18.03
CA LYS A 38 9.58 2.16 -17.95
C LYS A 38 9.09 3.60 -18.11
N ALA A 39 9.73 4.52 -17.39
CA ALA A 39 9.53 5.96 -17.53
C ALA A 39 10.85 6.67 -17.84
N ALA A 40 10.78 7.85 -18.44
CA ALA A 40 11.95 8.71 -18.59
C ALA A 40 12.40 9.20 -17.21
N CYS A 41 13.69 9.08 -16.88
CA CYS A 41 14.20 9.53 -15.57
C CYS A 41 13.88 11.00 -15.30
N LYS A 42 13.89 11.83 -16.34
CA LYS A 42 13.57 13.27 -16.28
C LYS A 42 12.07 13.57 -16.06
N SER A 43 11.16 12.62 -16.28
CA SER A 43 9.72 12.79 -16.00
C SER A 43 9.32 12.32 -14.62
N LEU A 44 10.27 11.88 -13.80
CA LEU A 44 10.04 11.47 -12.43
C LEU A 44 10.37 12.61 -11.47
N TYR A 45 9.52 12.80 -10.48
CA TYR A 45 9.65 13.84 -9.47
C TYR A 45 9.79 13.21 -8.09
N PRO A 46 10.79 13.62 -7.28
CA PRO A 46 10.88 13.18 -5.90
C PRO A 46 9.64 13.60 -5.10
N ASN A 47 9.16 12.71 -4.23
CA ASN A 47 8.04 13.04 -3.34
C ASN A 47 8.48 14.11 -2.32
N PRO A 48 7.78 15.27 -2.25
CA PRO A 48 8.09 16.33 -1.29
C PRO A 48 8.02 15.92 0.19
N GLU A 49 7.26 14.87 0.49
CA GLU A 49 7.05 14.35 1.85
C GLU A 49 8.03 13.22 2.22
N ASP A 50 8.90 12.79 1.29
CA ASP A 50 9.91 11.77 1.55
C ASP A 50 11.18 12.37 2.16
N GLU A 51 11.83 11.64 3.06
CA GLU A 51 13.10 12.04 3.70
C GLU A 51 14.16 12.46 2.68
N PHE A 52 14.17 11.79 1.52
CA PHE A 52 15.05 12.12 0.40
C PHE A 52 14.91 13.58 -0.07
N SER A 53 13.73 14.15 0.08
CA SER A 53 13.38 15.51 -0.37
C SER A 53 13.42 16.55 0.76
N MET A 54 13.57 16.10 2.00
CA MET A 54 13.59 17.01 3.16
C MET A 54 14.91 17.76 3.24
N PRO A 55 14.90 19.10 3.43
CA PRO A 55 16.12 19.93 3.48
C PRO A 55 17.11 19.53 4.57
N ASP A 56 16.62 19.00 5.69
CA ASP A 56 17.43 18.65 6.86
C ASP A 56 18.02 17.23 6.78
N ILE A 57 17.50 16.36 5.91
CA ILE A 57 17.91 14.96 5.73
C ILE A 57 18.57 14.80 4.35
N GLY A 58 17.79 14.98 3.30
CA GLY A 58 18.23 14.91 1.91
C GLY A 58 18.64 13.51 1.42
N PRO A 59 19.23 13.45 0.22
CA PRO A 59 19.69 12.22 -0.39
C PRO A 59 20.83 11.54 0.39
N ASN A 60 20.70 10.24 0.68
CA ASN A 60 21.80 9.46 1.24
C ASN A 60 22.78 9.04 0.13
N TYR A 61 23.91 9.73 0.02
CA TYR A 61 24.89 9.49 -1.03
C TYR A 61 25.61 8.15 -0.92
N ASN A 62 25.70 7.53 0.26
CA ASN A 62 26.27 6.19 0.39
C ASN A 62 25.37 5.17 -0.31
N ILE A 63 24.04 5.30 -0.13
CA ILE A 63 23.07 4.43 -0.80
C ILE A 63 23.07 4.68 -2.31
N ILE A 64 23.11 5.95 -2.74
CA ILE A 64 23.18 6.30 -4.17
C ILE A 64 24.43 5.68 -4.81
N THR A 65 25.60 5.85 -4.17
CA THR A 65 26.87 5.31 -4.68
C THR A 65 26.86 3.79 -4.76
N ALA A 66 26.25 3.11 -3.79
CA ALA A 66 26.10 1.66 -3.84
C ALA A 66 25.30 1.21 -5.09
N TYR A 67 24.17 1.86 -5.37
CA TYR A 67 23.40 1.60 -6.61
C TYR A 67 24.15 1.99 -7.87
N GLU A 68 24.90 3.10 -7.89
CA GLU A 68 25.72 3.47 -9.04
C GLU A 68 26.76 2.39 -9.36
N ASN A 69 27.41 1.84 -8.34
CA ASN A 69 28.41 0.79 -8.50
C ASN A 69 27.79 -0.50 -9.05
N GLU A 70 26.64 -0.90 -8.51
CA GLU A 70 25.87 -2.05 -9.01
C GLU A 70 25.47 -1.85 -10.47
N PHE A 71 24.93 -0.69 -10.82
CA PHE A 71 24.49 -0.38 -12.19
C PHE A 71 25.65 -0.36 -13.17
N ARG A 72 26.81 0.20 -12.79
CA ARG A 72 28.04 0.14 -13.61
C ARG A 72 28.52 -1.28 -13.81
N GLU A 73 28.48 -2.10 -12.77
CA GLU A 73 28.91 -3.50 -12.86
C GLU A 73 27.98 -4.32 -13.79
N ASN A 74 26.67 -4.11 -13.69
CA ASN A 74 25.71 -4.72 -14.63
C ASN A 74 26.05 -4.35 -16.08
N MET A 75 26.31 -3.05 -16.35
CA MET A 75 26.69 -2.59 -17.68
C MET A 75 28.01 -3.21 -18.16
N ARG A 76 29.02 -3.35 -17.29
CA ARG A 76 30.30 -4.00 -17.65
C ARG A 76 30.11 -5.46 -18.04
N ARG A 77 29.12 -6.13 -17.43
CA ARG A 77 28.77 -7.53 -17.73
C ARG A 77 27.86 -7.68 -18.95
N GLY A 78 27.53 -6.59 -19.64
CA GLY A 78 26.59 -6.59 -20.78
C GLY A 78 25.13 -6.86 -20.37
N LEU A 79 24.79 -6.69 -19.10
CA LEU A 79 23.44 -6.83 -18.57
C LEU A 79 22.68 -5.49 -18.63
N PRO A 80 21.34 -5.51 -18.58
CA PRO A 80 20.58 -4.28 -18.34
C PRO A 80 21.11 -3.58 -17.08
N TYR A 81 21.34 -2.28 -17.14
CA TYR A 81 21.98 -1.54 -16.04
C TYR A 81 21.24 -1.70 -14.71
N TYR A 82 19.92 -1.74 -14.74
CA TYR A 82 19.06 -1.85 -13.56
C TYR A 82 19.09 -3.25 -12.91
N GLY A 83 19.56 -4.28 -13.64
CA GLY A 83 19.67 -5.65 -13.14
C GLY A 83 18.33 -6.25 -12.71
N ARG A 84 18.33 -6.87 -11.54
CA ARG A 84 17.14 -7.49 -10.91
C ARG A 84 16.49 -6.61 -9.86
N GLN A 85 16.85 -5.33 -9.78
CA GLN A 85 16.24 -4.40 -8.84
C GLN A 85 14.74 -4.27 -9.09
N GLU A 86 13.98 -4.12 -8.01
CA GLU A 86 12.54 -3.85 -8.11
C GLU A 86 12.28 -2.54 -8.84
N PRO A 87 11.25 -2.46 -9.68
CA PRO A 87 10.86 -1.22 -10.32
C PRO A 87 10.63 -0.09 -9.31
N ILE A 88 10.89 1.14 -9.71
CA ILE A 88 10.54 2.32 -8.91
C ILE A 88 9.02 2.42 -8.82
N ILE A 89 8.48 2.57 -7.62
CA ILE A 89 7.05 2.77 -7.41
C ILE A 89 6.72 4.24 -7.63
N VAL A 90 5.75 4.50 -8.49
CA VAL A 90 5.37 5.87 -8.86
C VAL A 90 3.86 6.06 -8.95
N GLU A 91 3.40 7.27 -8.70
CA GLU A 91 2.04 7.73 -9.02
C GLU A 91 2.06 8.69 -10.18
N ARG A 92 1.03 8.63 -11.03
CA ARG A 92 0.86 9.59 -12.13
C ARG A 92 0.51 10.96 -11.57
N LEU A 93 1.10 12.00 -12.16
CA LEU A 93 0.79 13.39 -11.83
C LEU A 93 0.09 14.11 -12.99
N HIS A 94 -0.80 15.02 -12.66
CA HIS A 94 -1.30 16.02 -13.58
C HIS A 94 -0.52 17.34 -13.35
N PRO A 95 -0.12 18.08 -14.42
CA PRO A 95 -0.41 17.85 -15.84
C PRO A 95 0.49 16.80 -16.49
N ASP A 96 1.65 16.48 -15.95
CA ASP A 96 2.59 15.53 -16.54
C ASP A 96 3.48 14.82 -15.52
N GLY A 97 4.15 13.75 -15.95
CA GLY A 97 5.15 13.03 -15.17
C GLY A 97 4.59 12.09 -14.13
N CYS A 98 5.46 11.67 -13.22
CA CYS A 98 5.09 10.80 -12.11
C CYS A 98 5.86 11.18 -10.85
N MET A 99 5.20 11.10 -9.69
CA MET A 99 5.83 11.23 -8.38
C MET A 99 6.44 9.90 -7.96
N ILE A 100 7.65 9.91 -7.47
CA ILE A 100 8.30 8.73 -6.91
C ILE A 100 7.74 8.48 -5.50
N ILE A 101 7.19 7.29 -5.29
CA ILE A 101 6.70 6.85 -3.98
C ILE A 101 7.76 6.02 -3.26
N ASN A 102 8.47 5.16 -4.01
CA ASN A 102 9.58 4.36 -3.49
C ASN A 102 10.67 4.22 -4.55
N GLY A 103 11.95 4.23 -4.10
CA GLY A 103 13.11 4.04 -4.98
C GLY A 103 13.81 5.32 -5.37
N HIS A 104 13.70 6.40 -4.59
CA HIS A 104 14.37 7.68 -4.81
C HIS A 104 15.89 7.53 -5.03
N HIS A 105 16.57 6.73 -4.21
CA HIS A 105 18.03 6.51 -4.34
C HIS A 105 18.39 5.75 -5.63
N ARG A 106 17.56 4.79 -6.08
CA ARG A 106 17.75 4.09 -7.36
C ARG A 106 17.55 5.03 -8.54
N TRP A 107 16.55 5.91 -8.47
CA TRP A 107 16.34 6.97 -9.45
C TRP A 107 17.52 7.94 -9.50
N ALA A 108 18.00 8.40 -8.33
CA ALA A 108 19.14 9.29 -8.25
C ALA A 108 20.41 8.68 -8.88
N ALA A 109 20.69 7.41 -8.59
CA ALA A 109 21.80 6.67 -9.19
C ALA A 109 21.67 6.60 -10.72
N ALA A 110 20.47 6.27 -11.23
CA ALA A 110 20.21 6.24 -12.67
C ALA A 110 20.39 7.63 -13.32
N MET A 111 19.88 8.69 -12.69
CA MET A 111 20.03 10.07 -13.16
C MET A 111 21.51 10.48 -13.21
N ARG A 112 22.29 10.21 -12.18
CA ARG A 112 23.72 10.56 -12.12
C ARG A 112 24.56 9.76 -13.11
N LEU A 113 24.12 8.56 -13.48
CA LEU A 113 24.71 7.75 -14.56
C LEU A 113 24.23 8.13 -15.95
N GLY A 114 23.41 9.17 -16.09
CA GLY A 114 22.91 9.64 -17.38
C GLY A 114 21.90 8.69 -18.06
N GLN A 115 21.26 7.82 -17.30
CA GLN A 115 20.29 6.88 -17.86
C GLN A 115 19.03 7.60 -18.33
N ALA A 116 18.58 7.32 -19.55
CA ALA A 116 17.42 7.99 -20.13
C ALA A 116 16.10 7.48 -19.53
N LYS A 117 16.00 6.19 -19.27
CA LYS A 117 14.77 5.52 -18.77
C LYS A 117 15.09 4.57 -17.63
N ILE A 118 14.13 4.40 -16.73
CA ILE A 118 14.19 3.51 -15.57
C ILE A 118 12.93 2.65 -15.47
N PRO A 119 13.02 1.39 -15.01
CA PRO A 119 11.85 0.57 -14.75
C PRO A 119 10.94 1.20 -13.68
N VAL A 120 9.62 1.20 -13.93
CA VAL A 120 8.61 1.73 -13.01
C VAL A 120 7.44 0.79 -12.86
N LYS A 121 6.79 0.83 -11.69
CA LYS A 121 5.47 0.28 -11.42
C LYS A 121 4.56 1.45 -11.03
N ILE A 122 3.56 1.75 -11.85
CA ILE A 122 2.58 2.78 -11.55
C ILE A 122 1.55 2.21 -10.57
N VAL A 123 1.27 2.94 -9.50
CA VAL A 123 0.24 2.58 -8.51
C VAL A 123 -0.74 3.75 -8.34
N ASN A 124 -1.97 3.44 -7.96
CA ASN A 124 -2.97 4.41 -7.52
C ASN A 124 -3.14 4.23 -6.01
N LEU A 125 -2.55 5.12 -5.22
CA LEU A 125 -2.74 5.10 -3.78
C LEU A 125 -4.08 5.74 -3.39
N MET A 126 -4.56 5.41 -2.21
CA MET A 126 -5.74 6.06 -1.63
C MET A 126 -5.30 7.31 -0.88
N HIS A 127 -5.76 8.47 -1.32
CA HIS A 127 -5.39 9.76 -0.74
C HIS A 127 -6.43 10.27 0.27
N ALA A 128 -6.02 11.21 1.12
CA ALA A 128 -6.85 11.73 2.22
C ALA A 128 -8.22 12.28 1.79
N ALA A 129 -8.33 12.85 0.59
CA ALA A 129 -9.62 13.34 0.07
C ALA A 129 -10.59 12.18 -0.23
N GLU A 130 -10.10 11.14 -0.90
CA GLU A 130 -10.88 9.93 -1.21
C GLU A 130 -11.26 9.18 0.08
N LEU A 131 -10.35 9.11 1.04
CA LEU A 131 -10.62 8.53 2.35
C LEU A 131 -11.74 9.27 3.09
N ARG A 132 -11.72 10.60 3.09
CA ARG A 132 -12.79 11.38 3.70
C ARG A 132 -14.14 11.07 3.07
N GLU A 133 -14.20 11.03 1.75
CA GLU A 133 -15.42 10.69 1.02
C GLU A 133 -15.94 9.30 1.42
N ILE A 134 -15.06 8.30 1.50
CA ILE A 134 -15.42 6.95 1.96
C ILE A 134 -15.96 6.98 3.38
N LEU A 135 -15.26 7.66 4.30
CA LEU A 135 -15.65 7.73 5.71
C LEU A 135 -16.95 8.50 5.92
N GLU A 136 -17.17 9.59 5.20
CA GLU A 136 -18.40 10.38 5.24
C GLU A 136 -19.62 9.60 4.69
N ASN A 137 -19.41 8.80 3.64
CA ASN A 137 -20.45 7.98 3.03
C ASN A 137 -20.73 6.67 3.78
N SER A 138 -19.85 6.24 4.66
CA SER A 138 -20.07 5.04 5.46
C SER A 138 -21.11 5.30 6.57
N ARG A 139 -22.04 4.34 6.73
CA ARG A 139 -23.05 4.32 7.80
C ARG A 139 -22.58 3.55 9.04
N HIS A 140 -21.48 2.83 8.94
CA HIS A 140 -20.98 1.99 10.02
C HIS A 140 -20.06 2.77 10.95
N GLU A 141 -20.07 2.41 12.24
CA GLU A 141 -19.14 2.91 13.27
C GLU A 141 -18.16 1.85 13.74
N LYS A 142 -18.20 0.67 13.10
CA LYS A 142 -17.33 -0.47 13.36
C LYS A 142 -16.48 -0.77 12.14
N ARG A 143 -15.22 -1.18 12.34
CA ARG A 143 -14.36 -1.66 11.26
C ARG A 143 -13.67 -2.98 11.60
N ALA A 144 -13.37 -3.76 10.58
CA ALA A 144 -12.47 -4.89 10.62
C ALA A 144 -11.25 -4.60 9.76
N ALA A 145 -10.07 -4.72 10.34
CA ALA A 145 -8.78 -4.43 9.71
C ALA A 145 -8.01 -5.73 9.50
N PHE A 146 -7.56 -5.97 8.27
CA PHE A 146 -6.80 -7.15 7.88
C PHE A 146 -5.47 -6.76 7.23
N ASP A 147 -4.42 -7.53 7.48
CA ASP A 147 -3.26 -7.52 6.60
C ASP A 147 -3.58 -8.26 5.30
N LEU A 148 -3.33 -7.60 4.17
CA LEU A 148 -3.60 -8.15 2.85
C LEU A 148 -2.61 -9.26 2.51
N ASP A 149 -1.31 -9.01 2.73
CA ASP A 149 -0.23 -9.86 2.23
C ASP A 149 0.02 -11.06 3.15
N GLU A 150 -0.14 -10.90 4.46
CA GLU A 150 0.21 -11.92 5.46
C GLU A 150 -1.01 -12.75 5.89
N VAL A 151 -2.22 -12.19 5.86
CA VAL A 151 -3.44 -12.85 6.37
C VAL A 151 -4.36 -13.32 5.27
N LEU A 152 -4.67 -12.45 4.30
CA LEU A 152 -5.72 -12.73 3.31
C LEU A 152 -5.20 -13.39 2.04
N VAL A 153 -4.06 -12.95 1.53
CA VAL A 153 -3.43 -13.52 0.32
C VAL A 153 -2.40 -14.56 0.73
N ARG A 154 -2.46 -15.72 0.10
CA ARG A 154 -1.58 -16.84 0.39
C ARG A 154 -0.80 -17.27 -0.84
N ALA A 155 0.35 -17.90 -0.60
CA ALA A 155 1.18 -18.43 -1.66
C ALA A 155 0.46 -19.49 -2.48
N GLU A 156 0.75 -19.53 -3.76
CA GLU A 156 0.27 -20.59 -4.66
C GLU A 156 0.73 -21.96 -4.13
N GLY A 157 -0.22 -22.89 -3.96
CA GLY A 157 0.03 -24.22 -3.39
C GLY A 157 -0.47 -24.42 -1.95
N ASP A 158 -0.92 -23.36 -1.27
CA ASP A 158 -1.63 -23.51 -0.01
C ASP A 158 -2.97 -24.26 -0.28
N PRO A 159 -3.30 -25.35 0.44
CA PRO A 159 -4.53 -26.12 0.23
C PRO A 159 -5.80 -25.39 0.68
N PHE A 160 -5.65 -24.32 1.46
CA PHE A 160 -6.76 -23.56 2.06
C PHE A 160 -7.01 -22.24 1.34
N LEU A 161 -7.15 -22.29 0.02
CA LEU A 161 -7.43 -21.15 -0.84
C LEU A 161 -8.84 -21.21 -1.40
N GLU A 162 -9.43 -20.05 -1.68
CA GLU A 162 -10.63 -19.95 -2.50
C GLU A 162 -10.34 -20.44 -3.93
N GLU A 163 -11.37 -20.81 -4.66
CA GLU A 163 -11.22 -21.15 -6.07
C GLU A 163 -10.63 -19.97 -6.86
N PRO A 164 -9.77 -20.25 -7.85
CA PRO A 164 -9.21 -19.19 -8.68
C PRO A 164 -10.31 -18.45 -9.42
N LEU A 165 -10.12 -17.17 -9.64
CA LEU A 165 -11.04 -16.39 -10.45
C LEU A 165 -11.18 -17.00 -11.86
N PRO A 166 -12.36 -16.90 -12.50
CA PRO A 166 -12.55 -17.42 -13.85
C PRO A 166 -11.71 -16.63 -14.88
N PHE A 167 -11.46 -17.25 -16.04
CA PHE A 167 -10.84 -16.57 -17.17
C PHE A 167 -11.63 -15.30 -17.57
N PRO A 168 -10.98 -14.18 -17.89
CA PRO A 168 -9.51 -13.99 -17.98
C PRO A 168 -8.84 -13.54 -16.67
N TRP A 169 -9.57 -13.42 -15.58
CA TRP A 169 -9.13 -12.78 -14.36
C TRP A 169 -8.04 -13.56 -13.61
N ASN A 170 -8.04 -14.89 -13.72
CA ASN A 170 -6.98 -15.75 -13.19
C ASN A 170 -5.58 -15.48 -13.81
N TYR A 171 -5.52 -14.87 -15.00
CA TYR A 171 -4.25 -14.45 -15.61
C TYR A 171 -3.79 -13.07 -15.12
N ILE A 172 -4.73 -12.24 -14.69
CA ILE A 172 -4.47 -10.88 -14.19
C ILE A 172 -4.14 -10.92 -12.71
N TYR A 173 -4.96 -11.62 -11.94
CA TYR A 173 -4.83 -11.82 -10.49
C TYR A 173 -4.34 -13.25 -10.25
N LYS A 174 -3.02 -13.41 -10.12
CA LYS A 174 -2.38 -14.72 -9.88
C LYS A 174 -2.47 -15.13 -8.41
N GLU A 175 -2.52 -14.16 -7.53
CA GLU A 175 -2.67 -14.35 -6.10
C GLU A 175 -4.05 -14.89 -5.79
N ARG A 176 -4.17 -15.70 -4.75
CA ARG A 176 -5.42 -16.30 -4.28
C ARG A 176 -5.67 -15.91 -2.85
N ILE A 177 -6.93 -15.68 -2.52
CA ILE A 177 -7.34 -15.39 -1.15
C ILE A 177 -7.59 -16.68 -0.37
N ARG A 178 -7.41 -16.57 0.94
CA ARG A 178 -7.67 -17.64 1.90
C ARG A 178 -9.13 -18.08 1.86
N ARG A 179 -9.35 -19.39 1.99
CA ARG A 179 -10.68 -19.99 2.00
C ARG A 179 -11.54 -19.41 3.13
N GLY A 180 -12.80 -19.12 2.84
CA GLY A 180 -13.78 -18.57 3.77
C GLY A 180 -13.76 -17.04 3.90
N VAL A 181 -12.79 -16.35 3.29
CA VAL A 181 -12.74 -14.87 3.30
C VAL A 181 -14.04 -14.24 2.74
N PRO A 182 -14.64 -14.70 1.62
CA PRO A 182 -15.90 -14.13 1.15
C PRO A 182 -17.03 -14.26 2.16
N ALA A 183 -17.17 -15.43 2.78
CA ALA A 183 -18.20 -15.66 3.80
C ALA A 183 -17.99 -14.80 5.04
N LEU A 184 -16.74 -14.68 5.50
CA LEU A 184 -16.35 -13.82 6.62
C LEU A 184 -16.66 -12.35 6.33
N PHE A 185 -16.33 -11.83 5.14
CA PHE A 185 -16.59 -10.43 4.80
C PHE A 185 -18.07 -10.12 4.72
N HIS A 186 -18.88 -11.04 4.22
CA HIS A 186 -20.35 -10.92 4.28
C HIS A 186 -20.91 -10.97 5.72
N ALA A 187 -20.30 -11.78 6.60
CA ALA A 187 -20.67 -11.79 8.02
C ALA A 187 -20.34 -10.45 8.67
N LEU A 188 -19.14 -9.93 8.47
CA LEU A 188 -18.71 -8.62 8.97
C LEU A 188 -19.62 -7.49 8.48
N GLU A 189 -19.97 -7.46 7.19
CA GLU A 189 -20.87 -6.44 6.64
C GLU A 189 -22.26 -6.50 7.30
N ARG A 190 -22.80 -7.70 7.51
CA ARG A 190 -24.10 -7.90 8.21
C ARG A 190 -24.04 -7.45 9.66
N SER A 191 -22.90 -7.60 10.32
CA SER A 191 -22.62 -7.14 11.68
C SER A 191 -22.25 -5.65 11.78
N GLY A 192 -22.36 -4.92 10.68
CA GLY A 192 -22.14 -3.48 10.63
C GLY A 192 -20.66 -3.07 10.65
N TYR A 193 -19.77 -3.91 10.20
CA TYR A 193 -18.34 -3.60 10.06
C TYR A 193 -18.02 -3.20 8.63
N ASP A 194 -17.27 -2.11 8.49
CA ASP A 194 -16.53 -1.81 7.27
C ASP A 194 -15.21 -2.60 7.24
N VAL A 195 -14.93 -3.27 6.13
CA VAL A 195 -13.69 -4.04 5.96
C VAL A 195 -12.61 -3.14 5.38
N TRP A 196 -11.46 -3.06 6.07
CA TRP A 196 -10.28 -2.30 5.66
C TRP A 196 -9.09 -3.23 5.47
N LEU A 197 -8.35 -3.02 4.38
CA LEU A 197 -7.15 -3.79 4.07
C LEU A 197 -5.91 -2.93 4.24
N TYR A 198 -4.91 -3.51 4.87
CA TYR A 198 -3.60 -2.92 5.09
C TYR A 198 -2.55 -3.77 4.38
N SER A 199 -1.56 -3.14 3.79
CA SER A 199 -0.44 -3.82 3.14
C SER A 199 0.86 -3.10 3.41
N SER A 200 1.92 -3.85 3.68
CA SER A 200 3.29 -3.34 3.72
C SER A 200 3.85 -3.06 2.32
N GLN A 201 3.23 -3.62 1.29
CA GLN A 201 3.62 -3.47 -0.10
C GLN A 201 2.84 -2.33 -0.79
N TYR A 202 3.34 -1.92 -1.97
CA TYR A 202 2.70 -0.89 -2.78
C TYR A 202 1.73 -1.54 -3.78
N HIS A 203 0.49 -1.69 -3.35
CA HIS A 203 -0.62 -2.11 -4.21
C HIS A 203 -1.41 -0.90 -4.70
N SER A 204 -1.96 -1.00 -5.92
CA SER A 204 -2.97 -0.04 -6.38
C SER A 204 -4.29 -0.32 -5.68
N ALA A 205 -4.82 0.64 -4.94
CA ALA A 205 -6.05 0.47 -4.17
C ALA A 205 -7.23 0.01 -5.04
N ASP A 206 -7.40 0.60 -6.22
CA ASP A 206 -8.43 0.22 -7.19
C ASP A 206 -8.27 -1.22 -7.72
N ALA A 207 -7.03 -1.71 -7.87
CA ALA A 207 -6.78 -3.09 -8.28
C ALA A 207 -7.16 -4.08 -7.18
N VAL A 208 -6.83 -3.76 -5.92
CA VAL A 208 -7.23 -4.58 -4.77
C VAL A 208 -8.73 -4.58 -4.60
N LEU A 209 -9.39 -3.41 -4.67
CA LEU A 209 -10.85 -3.31 -4.58
C LEU A 209 -11.54 -4.10 -5.72
N ASP A 210 -11.01 -4.02 -6.96
CA ASP A 210 -11.55 -4.79 -8.09
C ASP A 210 -11.38 -6.29 -7.88
N TYR A 211 -10.26 -6.73 -7.35
CA TYR A 211 -9.97 -8.13 -7.05
C TYR A 211 -11.00 -8.70 -6.06
N PHE A 212 -11.23 -8.05 -4.93
CA PHE A 212 -12.20 -8.48 -3.92
C PHE A 212 -13.65 -8.43 -4.44
N ARG A 213 -13.99 -7.40 -5.24
CA ARG A 213 -15.30 -7.31 -5.88
C ARG A 213 -15.62 -8.51 -6.78
N ARG A 214 -14.59 -9.14 -7.38
CA ARG A 214 -14.77 -10.35 -8.19
C ARG A 214 -15.11 -11.60 -7.38
N TYR A 215 -14.78 -11.58 -6.11
CA TYR A 215 -15.27 -12.55 -5.12
C TYR A 215 -16.61 -12.12 -4.50
N HIS A 216 -17.28 -11.09 -5.09
CA HIS A 216 -18.57 -10.56 -4.64
C HIS A 216 -18.56 -9.99 -3.22
N VAL A 217 -17.42 -9.55 -2.73
CA VAL A 217 -17.28 -8.93 -1.40
C VAL A 217 -16.89 -7.46 -1.50
N LYS A 218 -17.34 -6.68 -0.53
CA LYS A 218 -17.08 -5.26 -0.43
C LYS A 218 -15.91 -5.01 0.52
N VAL A 219 -14.98 -4.18 0.09
CA VAL A 219 -13.91 -3.61 0.90
C VAL A 219 -14.11 -2.10 0.93
N ALA A 220 -14.09 -1.51 2.11
CA ALA A 220 -14.30 -0.07 2.28
C ALA A 220 -13.08 0.74 1.85
N GLY A 221 -11.89 0.28 2.21
CA GLY A 221 -10.66 0.96 1.83
C GLY A 221 -9.42 0.11 1.92
N VAL A 222 -8.36 0.58 1.24
CA VAL A 222 -7.07 -0.08 1.16
C VAL A 222 -5.97 0.92 1.51
N VAL A 223 -5.20 0.63 2.55
CA VAL A 223 -4.04 1.41 2.96
C VAL A 223 -2.77 0.65 2.58
N SER A 224 -2.13 1.06 1.49
CA SER A 224 -0.90 0.45 0.98
C SER A 224 0.33 1.12 1.59
N ALA A 225 1.42 0.35 1.69
CA ALA A 225 2.70 0.80 2.22
C ALA A 225 2.68 1.19 3.71
N SER A 226 1.81 0.56 4.50
CA SER A 226 1.62 0.80 5.95
C SER A 226 2.67 0.12 6.84
N GLY A 227 3.87 -0.18 6.33
CA GLY A 227 4.94 -0.82 7.10
C GLY A 227 5.50 0.05 8.23
N ARG A 228 6.13 -0.60 9.24
CA ARG A 228 6.64 0.02 10.48
C ARG A 228 7.51 1.28 10.33
N LYS A 229 8.08 1.54 9.15
CA LYS A 229 8.82 2.77 8.83
C LYS A 229 7.96 3.85 8.17
N ILE A 230 6.75 3.52 7.72
CA ILE A 230 5.89 4.40 6.92
C ILE A 230 4.85 5.11 7.80
N PHE A 231 4.50 4.57 8.98
CA PHE A 231 3.69 5.28 9.98
C PHE A 231 4.29 6.62 10.45
N GLN A 232 5.52 6.95 10.05
CA GLN A 232 6.14 8.25 10.32
C GLN A 232 5.85 9.31 9.25
N ARG A 233 5.21 8.97 8.14
CA ARG A 233 4.84 9.96 7.12
C ARG A 233 3.61 10.74 7.59
N VAL A 234 3.69 12.05 7.51
CA VAL A 234 2.64 12.99 7.96
C VAL A 234 1.27 12.68 7.37
N ASN A 235 1.22 12.14 6.16
CA ASN A 235 -0.04 11.76 5.50
C ASN A 235 -0.66 10.49 6.08
N ASP A 236 0.15 9.47 6.42
CA ASP A 236 -0.35 8.21 7.00
C ASP A 236 -0.92 8.45 8.40
N MET A 237 -0.28 9.32 9.19
CA MET A 237 -0.81 9.74 10.49
C MET A 237 -2.15 10.48 10.37
N LYS A 238 -2.32 11.32 9.35
CA LYS A 238 -3.60 12.01 9.09
C LYS A 238 -4.70 11.05 8.69
N VAL A 239 -4.36 10.08 7.85
CA VAL A 239 -5.28 9.02 7.38
C VAL A 239 -5.74 8.16 8.55
N GLU A 240 -4.81 7.63 9.33
CA GLU A 240 -5.14 6.77 10.49
C GLU A 240 -5.94 7.54 11.54
N LYS A 241 -5.66 8.83 11.73
CA LYS A 241 -6.44 9.69 12.61
C LYS A 241 -7.89 9.82 12.14
N LEU A 242 -8.12 10.08 10.84
CA LEU A 242 -9.47 10.17 10.26
C LEU A 242 -10.24 8.85 10.43
N ILE A 243 -9.59 7.73 10.17
CA ILE A 243 -10.17 6.41 10.34
C ILE A 243 -10.54 6.17 11.81
N ARG A 244 -9.65 6.49 12.75
CA ARG A 244 -9.90 6.33 14.20
C ARG A 244 -11.00 7.25 14.71
N GLU A 245 -11.11 8.46 14.20
CA GLU A 245 -12.19 9.39 14.56
C GLU A 245 -13.57 8.90 14.10
N LYS A 246 -13.62 8.20 12.96
CA LYS A 246 -14.87 7.64 12.41
C LYS A 246 -15.32 6.38 13.14
N TYR A 247 -14.42 5.43 13.35
CA TYR A 247 -14.77 4.13 13.89
C TYR A 247 -14.55 4.06 15.40
N ARG A 248 -15.63 3.81 16.15
CA ARG A 248 -15.58 3.64 17.61
C ARG A 248 -14.98 2.31 18.01
N GLN A 249 -15.12 1.31 17.15
CA GLN A 249 -14.69 -0.06 17.38
C GLN A 249 -13.90 -0.58 16.18
N THR A 250 -12.78 -1.25 16.47
CA THR A 250 -11.96 -1.92 15.46
C THR A 250 -11.63 -3.34 15.88
N LEU A 251 -11.84 -4.28 14.97
CA LEU A 251 -11.30 -5.62 15.03
C LEU A 251 -10.02 -5.65 14.19
N HIS A 252 -8.89 -5.89 14.82
CA HIS A 252 -7.64 -6.21 14.11
C HIS A 252 -7.54 -7.73 14.01
N ILE A 253 -7.58 -8.25 12.80
CA ILE A 253 -7.68 -9.68 12.55
C ILE A 253 -6.38 -10.19 11.96
N ASP A 254 -5.76 -11.13 12.66
CA ASP A 254 -4.52 -11.80 12.29
C ASP A 254 -4.75 -13.31 12.09
N ASN A 255 -3.67 -14.06 11.92
CA ASN A 255 -3.70 -15.49 11.66
C ASN A 255 -4.12 -16.31 12.88
N ASP A 256 -3.74 -15.87 14.06
CA ASP A 256 -3.87 -16.59 15.35
C ASP A 256 -4.61 -15.79 16.42
N MET A 257 -5.05 -14.56 16.10
CA MET A 257 -5.65 -13.66 17.07
C MET A 257 -6.63 -12.67 16.45
N VAL A 258 -7.66 -12.30 17.21
CA VAL A 258 -8.51 -11.13 16.96
C VAL A 258 -8.35 -10.17 18.12
N LEU A 259 -7.91 -8.93 17.83
CA LEU A 259 -7.77 -7.87 18.82
C LEU A 259 -8.90 -6.85 18.65
N LEU A 260 -9.75 -6.73 19.65
CA LEU A 260 -10.80 -5.73 19.71
C LEU A 260 -10.30 -4.48 20.43
N THR A 261 -10.31 -3.35 19.70
CA THR A 261 -10.04 -2.03 20.28
C THR A 261 -11.27 -1.15 20.22
N ARG A 262 -11.50 -0.34 21.25
CA ARG A 262 -12.58 0.65 21.33
C ARG A 262 -12.01 2.00 21.76
N ASN A 263 -12.58 3.10 21.26
CA ASN A 263 -12.07 4.43 21.56
C ASN A 263 -12.32 4.86 23.03
N ASP A 264 -13.33 4.28 23.67
CA ASP A 264 -13.74 4.54 25.06
C ASP A 264 -13.08 3.62 26.09
N VAL A 265 -12.39 2.57 25.64
CA VAL A 265 -11.72 1.58 26.51
C VAL A 265 -10.22 1.59 26.25
N LYS A 266 -9.41 1.72 27.30
CA LYS A 266 -7.94 1.76 27.16
C LYS A 266 -7.31 0.39 26.89
N GLU A 267 -7.90 -0.68 27.42
CA GLU A 267 -7.35 -2.01 27.30
C GLU A 267 -8.03 -2.75 26.14
N PRO A 268 -7.26 -3.22 25.16
CA PRO A 268 -7.79 -4.06 24.10
C PRO A 268 -8.23 -5.41 24.67
N ARG A 269 -9.18 -6.05 24.00
CA ARG A 269 -9.56 -7.44 24.28
C ARG A 269 -9.00 -8.35 23.22
N GLU A 270 -8.36 -9.40 23.65
CA GLU A 270 -7.76 -10.42 22.80
C GLU A 270 -8.63 -11.68 22.78
N PHE A 271 -8.73 -12.26 21.60
CA PHE A 271 -9.40 -13.54 21.34
C PHE A 271 -8.43 -14.40 20.55
N ASP A 272 -7.88 -15.42 21.22
CA ASP A 272 -6.99 -16.38 20.59
C ASP A 272 -7.76 -17.26 19.60
N LEU A 273 -7.18 -17.49 18.43
CA LEU A 273 -7.64 -18.44 17.42
C LEU A 273 -6.76 -19.69 17.48
N SER A 274 -7.30 -20.82 17.03
CA SER A 274 -6.55 -22.09 17.02
C SER A 274 -5.32 -22.06 16.11
N GLY A 275 -5.26 -21.09 15.17
CA GLY A 275 -4.25 -21.02 14.13
C GLY A 275 -4.45 -22.06 13.01
N ALA A 276 -5.52 -22.89 13.08
CA ALA A 276 -5.83 -23.87 12.07
C ALA A 276 -6.37 -23.19 10.80
N PRO A 277 -5.73 -23.35 9.64
CA PRO A 277 -6.13 -22.63 8.43
C PRO A 277 -7.56 -22.95 7.97
N GLU A 278 -8.02 -24.17 8.21
CA GLU A 278 -9.35 -24.69 7.80
C GLU A 278 -10.50 -24.08 8.59
N THR A 279 -10.30 -23.71 9.86
CA THR A 279 -11.34 -23.18 10.75
C THR A 279 -11.24 -21.68 10.99
N TRP A 280 -10.17 -21.05 10.53
CA TRP A 280 -9.85 -19.66 10.80
C TRP A 280 -11.00 -18.68 10.57
N SER A 281 -11.65 -18.73 9.42
CA SER A 281 -12.77 -17.83 9.12
C SER A 281 -13.99 -18.08 9.99
N GLN A 282 -14.25 -19.36 10.36
CA GLN A 282 -15.35 -19.71 11.25
C GLN A 282 -15.07 -19.23 12.68
N GLU A 283 -13.87 -19.44 13.19
CA GLU A 283 -13.49 -18.98 14.52
C GLU A 283 -13.65 -17.46 14.67
N ILE A 284 -13.29 -16.69 13.62
CA ILE A 284 -13.51 -15.23 13.62
C ILE A 284 -15.00 -14.89 13.64
N MET A 285 -15.83 -15.61 12.88
CA MET A 285 -17.30 -15.42 12.90
C MET A 285 -17.86 -15.70 14.31
N ASP A 286 -17.38 -16.74 14.98
CA ASP A 286 -17.78 -17.09 16.36
C ASP A 286 -17.37 -15.99 17.34
N VAL A 287 -16.20 -15.39 17.16
CA VAL A 287 -15.75 -14.22 17.97
C VAL A 287 -16.66 -13.02 17.73
N ILE A 288 -17.03 -12.73 16.48
CA ILE A 288 -17.96 -11.63 16.15
C ILE A 288 -19.31 -11.84 16.82
N GLU A 289 -19.88 -13.04 16.72
CA GLU A 289 -21.15 -13.38 17.38
C GLU A 289 -21.07 -13.23 18.91
N LYS A 290 -19.96 -13.62 19.50
CA LYS A 290 -19.73 -13.44 20.95
C LYS A 290 -19.74 -11.98 21.35
N ILE A 291 -19.02 -11.13 20.60
CA ILE A 291 -18.98 -9.69 20.82
C ILE A 291 -20.38 -9.07 20.70
N GLU A 292 -21.15 -9.44 19.67
CA GLU A 292 -22.52 -8.93 19.48
C GLU A 292 -23.48 -9.34 20.58
N LYS A 293 -23.41 -10.58 21.05
CA LYS A 293 -24.24 -11.05 22.17
C LYS A 293 -23.94 -10.29 23.46
N GLU A 294 -22.68 -9.98 23.71
CA GLU A 294 -22.26 -9.18 24.86
C GLU A 294 -22.69 -7.70 24.77
N GLU A 295 -22.79 -7.15 23.54
CA GLU A 295 -23.25 -5.77 23.32
C GLU A 295 -24.77 -5.63 23.37
N ALA A 296 -25.51 -6.71 23.16
CA ALA A 296 -26.98 -6.73 23.18
C ALA A 296 -27.58 -6.99 24.57
N GLY A 297 -26.81 -7.51 25.54
CA GLY A 297 -27.23 -7.82 26.91
C GLY A 297 -26.83 -6.76 27.89
#